data_8138e6ff0c882166297ca4c8faa4dfe6
#
_entry.id   8138e6ff0c882166297ca4c8faa4dfe6
#
_cell.length_a   1.000
_cell.length_b   1.000
_cell.length_c   1.000
_cell.angle_alpha   90.00
_cell.angle_beta   90.00
_cell.angle_gamma   90.00
#
_symmetry.space_group_name_H-M   'P 1'
#
loop_
_entity.id
_entity.type
_entity.pdbx_description
1 polymer ?
#
loop_
_entity_poly.entity_id
_entity_poly.type
_entity_poly.pdbx_seq_one_letter_code
_entity_poly.pdbx_strand_id
1 'polypeptide(L)'
;MKKISLMLASCTLIILAGCSKTDTYTPSDTISGEEIFNLNCTKCHKPEIGAVIRLSSGKTNKEAILKQIQSGSMSMPAFPNIKGEPGERLAKYILENSKPK
;
A
#
# COMPACT_ATOMS: atom_id res chain seq x y z
N MET A 1 -2.93 -61.76 0.75
CA MET A 1 -2.21 -60.57 0.28
C MET A 1 -2.98 -59.35 0.74
N LYS A 2 -2.40 -58.63 1.63
CA LYS A 2 -3.01 -57.40 2.14
C LYS A 2 -2.65 -56.27 1.21
N LYS A 3 -3.63 -55.69 0.55
CA LYS A 3 -3.46 -54.47 -0.18
C LYS A 3 -3.43 -53.33 0.82
N ILE A 4 -2.28 -52.74 0.99
CA ILE A 4 -2.14 -51.52 1.78
C ILE A 4 -2.64 -50.41 0.88
N SER A 5 -3.86 -49.94 1.16
CA SER A 5 -4.37 -48.72 0.56
C SER A 5 -3.64 -47.57 1.19
N LEU A 6 -2.65 -47.03 0.49
CA LEU A 6 -2.05 -45.78 0.84
C LEU A 6 -3.07 -44.69 0.56
N MET A 7 -3.84 -44.31 1.57
CA MET A 7 -4.57 -43.06 1.51
C MET A 7 -3.55 -41.92 1.55
N LEU A 8 -3.23 -41.43 0.39
CA LEU A 8 -2.62 -40.13 0.29
C LEU A 8 -3.64 -39.10 0.79
N ALA A 9 -3.50 -38.72 2.03
CA ALA A 9 -4.13 -37.51 2.52
C ALA A 9 -3.49 -36.34 1.79
N SER A 10 -4.13 -35.92 0.72
CA SER A 10 -3.80 -34.71 0.02
C SER A 10 -4.11 -33.54 1.00
N CYS A 11 -3.12 -33.13 1.75
CA CYS A 11 -3.19 -31.90 2.53
C CYS A 11 -3.24 -30.75 1.54
N THR A 12 -4.43 -30.37 1.12
CA THR A 12 -4.62 -29.16 0.33
C THR A 12 -4.31 -27.99 1.26
N LEU A 13 -3.08 -27.54 1.18
CA LEU A 13 -2.67 -26.30 1.84
C LEU A 13 -3.42 -25.16 1.16
N ILE A 14 -4.55 -24.80 1.71
CA ILE A 14 -5.25 -23.58 1.31
C ILE A 14 -4.40 -22.44 1.83
N ILE A 15 -3.50 -21.95 0.98
CA ILE A 15 -2.81 -20.71 1.23
C ILE A 15 -3.88 -19.62 1.12
N LEU A 16 -4.43 -19.22 2.25
CA LEU A 16 -5.19 -17.99 2.34
C LEU A 16 -4.20 -16.86 2.06
N ALA A 17 -4.06 -16.53 0.77
CA ALA A 17 -3.42 -15.30 0.40
C ALA A 17 -4.21 -14.17 1.09
N GLY A 18 -3.62 -13.55 2.11
CA GLY A 18 -4.22 -12.41 2.79
C GLY A 18 -4.64 -11.36 1.76
N CYS A 19 -5.74 -10.64 2.03
CA CYS A 19 -6.33 -9.66 1.11
C CYS A 19 -5.44 -8.44 0.83
N SER A 20 -4.27 -8.33 1.44
CA SER A 20 -3.31 -7.26 1.17
C SER A 20 -2.46 -7.64 -0.03
N LYS A 21 -2.59 -6.86 -1.10
CA LYS A 21 -1.72 -6.95 -2.27
C LYS A 21 -0.47 -6.13 -2.02
N THR A 22 0.64 -6.59 -2.58
CA THR A 22 1.88 -5.81 -2.63
C THR A 22 2.05 -5.29 -4.04
N ASP A 23 2.18 -3.97 -4.17
CA ASP A 23 2.50 -3.32 -5.42
C ASP A 23 4.02 -3.12 -5.52
N THR A 24 4.60 -3.54 -6.61
CA THR A 24 6.05 -3.46 -6.84
C THR A 24 6.48 -2.16 -7.52
N TYR A 25 5.58 -1.20 -7.66
CA TYR A 25 5.91 0.09 -8.24
C TYR A 25 7.14 0.70 -7.56
N THR A 26 8.11 1.06 -8.38
CA THR A 26 9.36 1.68 -7.94
C THR A 26 9.49 3.05 -8.60
N PRO A 27 9.40 4.14 -7.84
CA PRO A 27 9.52 5.48 -8.40
C PRO A 27 10.96 5.76 -8.87
N SER A 28 11.09 6.57 -9.91
CA SER A 28 12.39 7.11 -10.29
C SER A 28 12.85 8.16 -9.26
N ASP A 29 14.16 8.39 -9.19
CA ASP A 29 14.72 9.34 -8.23
C ASP A 29 14.29 10.79 -8.46
N THR A 30 13.83 11.10 -9.66
CA THR A 30 13.47 12.47 -10.08
C THR A 30 11.98 12.74 -10.11
N ILE A 31 11.13 11.72 -9.93
CA ILE A 31 9.68 11.89 -9.97
C ILE A 31 9.18 12.72 -8.78
N SER A 32 8.19 13.58 -9.02
CA SER A 32 7.56 14.37 -7.96
C SER A 32 6.61 13.54 -7.10
N GLY A 33 6.34 14.01 -5.88
CA GLY A 33 5.35 13.39 -5.00
C GLY A 33 3.95 13.42 -5.61
N GLU A 34 3.59 14.50 -6.30
CA GLU A 34 2.31 14.61 -7.01
C GLU A 34 2.17 13.56 -8.10
N GLU A 35 3.20 13.35 -8.92
CA GLU A 35 3.17 12.34 -9.97
C GLU A 35 3.06 10.92 -9.40
N ILE A 36 3.80 10.61 -8.34
CA ILE A 36 3.68 9.32 -7.66
C ILE A 36 2.25 9.10 -7.19
N PHE A 37 1.64 10.11 -6.57
CA PHE A 37 0.28 10.06 -6.10
C PHE A 37 -0.71 9.81 -7.25
N ASN A 38 -0.60 10.57 -8.32
CA ASN A 38 -1.49 10.46 -9.47
C ASN A 38 -1.41 9.11 -10.18
N LEU A 39 -0.23 8.51 -10.21
CA LEU A 39 -0.02 7.21 -10.86
C LEU A 39 -0.54 6.03 -10.04
N ASN A 40 -0.51 6.13 -8.71
CA ASN A 40 -0.70 4.97 -7.85
C ASN A 40 -1.88 5.08 -6.87
N CYS A 41 -2.19 6.27 -6.43
CA CYS A 41 -3.11 6.47 -5.30
C CYS A 41 -4.51 6.88 -5.72
N THR A 42 -4.65 7.53 -6.86
CA THR A 42 -5.94 8.04 -7.35
C THR A 42 -6.92 6.95 -7.80
N LYS A 43 -6.47 5.73 -7.95
CA LYS A 43 -7.35 4.58 -8.22
C LYS A 43 -8.37 4.35 -7.10
N CYS A 44 -7.96 4.60 -5.86
CA CYS A 44 -8.77 4.44 -4.67
C CYS A 44 -9.02 5.75 -3.93
N HIS A 45 -8.01 6.64 -3.90
CA HIS A 45 -8.11 7.94 -3.26
C HIS A 45 -8.50 9.00 -4.30
N LYS A 46 -9.78 9.30 -4.36
CA LYS A 46 -10.29 10.33 -5.27
C LYS A 46 -10.10 11.71 -4.63
N PRO A 47 -9.29 12.61 -5.21
CA PRO A 47 -9.13 13.95 -4.68
C PRO A 47 -10.45 14.70 -4.61
N GLU A 48 -10.66 15.38 -3.48
CA GLU A 48 -11.76 16.32 -3.28
C GLU A 48 -11.26 17.75 -3.46
N ILE A 49 -12.18 18.72 -3.57
CA ILE A 49 -11.80 20.13 -3.59
C ILE A 49 -11.05 20.49 -2.31
N GLY A 50 -9.77 20.86 -2.44
CA GLY A 50 -8.94 21.27 -1.34
C GLY A 50 -8.33 20.14 -0.50
N ALA A 51 -8.47 18.87 -0.91
CA ALA A 51 -7.81 17.78 -0.22
C ALA A 51 -7.57 16.59 -1.15
N VAL A 52 -6.36 16.05 -1.17
CA VAL A 52 -6.05 14.83 -1.92
C VAL A 52 -6.44 13.57 -1.14
N ILE A 53 -6.32 13.61 0.18
CA ILE A 53 -6.74 12.53 1.10
C ILE A 53 -7.32 13.16 2.37
N ARG A 54 -8.24 12.44 3.01
CA ARG A 54 -8.64 12.72 4.39
C ARG A 54 -7.78 11.88 5.33
N LEU A 55 -6.98 12.54 6.14
CA LEU A 55 -6.06 11.89 7.07
C LEU A 55 -6.74 11.56 8.38
N SER A 56 -6.70 10.29 8.76
CA SER A 56 -7.19 9.85 10.06
C SER A 56 -6.25 10.29 11.19
N SER A 57 -6.75 10.30 12.41
CA SER A 57 -5.96 10.55 13.62
C SER A 57 -4.73 9.63 13.67
N GLY A 58 -3.57 10.16 14.01
CA GLY A 58 -2.31 9.42 14.03
C GLY A 58 -1.62 9.29 12.67
N LYS A 59 -2.24 9.76 11.57
CA LYS A 59 -1.65 9.76 10.22
C LYS A 59 -1.36 11.17 9.72
N THR A 60 -1.01 12.08 10.62
CA THR A 60 -0.83 13.51 10.34
C THR A 60 0.64 13.94 10.29
N ASN A 61 1.56 13.00 10.11
CA ASN A 61 2.98 13.28 9.92
C ASN A 61 3.55 12.39 8.81
N LYS A 62 4.69 12.79 8.27
CA LYS A 62 5.31 12.09 7.13
C LYS A 62 5.66 10.63 7.44
N GLU A 63 6.19 10.36 8.61
CA GLU A 63 6.60 9.00 9.00
C GLU A 63 5.39 8.06 9.05
N ALA A 64 4.29 8.49 9.64
CA ALA A 64 3.07 7.70 9.72
C ALA A 64 2.44 7.48 8.35
N ILE A 65 2.44 8.49 7.48
CA ILE A 65 1.95 8.41 6.11
C ILE A 65 2.79 7.41 5.32
N LEU A 66 4.11 7.53 5.38
CA LEU A 66 5.02 6.66 4.64
C LEU A 66 4.94 5.21 5.12
N LYS A 67 4.84 5.00 6.44
CA LYS A 67 4.64 3.67 7.00
C LYS A 67 3.34 3.02 6.50
N GLN A 68 2.26 3.78 6.43
CA GLN A 68 0.98 3.29 5.89
C GLN A 68 1.12 2.89 4.41
N ILE A 69 1.80 3.69 3.62
CA ILE A 69 2.04 3.43 2.20
C ILE A 69 2.86 2.15 2.03
N GLN A 70 3.95 2.00 2.77
CA GLN A 70 4.85 0.86 2.66
C GLN A 70 4.24 -0.44 3.17
N SER A 71 3.45 -0.37 4.21
CA SER A 71 2.84 -1.55 4.86
C SER A 71 1.48 -1.93 4.29
N GLY A 72 0.74 -0.96 3.76
CA GLY A 72 -0.63 -1.17 3.33
C GLY A 72 -1.58 -1.49 4.48
N SER A 73 -2.76 -1.96 4.13
CA SER A 73 -3.78 -2.44 5.06
C SER A 73 -4.66 -3.48 4.35
N MET A 74 -5.73 -3.93 4.99
CA MET A 74 -6.65 -4.91 4.38
C MET A 74 -7.26 -4.41 3.07
N SER A 75 -7.48 -3.10 2.93
CA SER A 75 -8.10 -2.48 1.76
C SER A 75 -7.13 -1.66 0.91
N MET A 76 -5.91 -1.45 1.38
CA MET A 76 -4.90 -0.66 0.69
C MET A 76 -3.69 -1.53 0.36
N PRO A 77 -3.23 -1.59 -0.91
CA PRO A 77 -2.02 -2.31 -1.25
C PRO A 77 -0.81 -1.75 -0.51
N ALA A 78 0.17 -2.59 -0.23
CA ALA A 78 1.46 -2.16 0.27
C ALA A 78 2.36 -1.72 -0.89
N PHE A 79 3.10 -0.64 -0.71
CA PHE A 79 4.06 -0.11 -1.68
C PHE A 79 5.46 -0.06 -1.04
N PRO A 80 6.11 -1.20 -0.82
CA PRO A 80 7.38 -1.23 -0.09
C PRO A 80 8.54 -0.54 -0.82
N ASN A 81 8.43 -0.35 -2.14
CA ASN A 81 9.46 0.29 -2.94
C ASN A 81 9.32 1.82 -3.03
N ILE A 82 8.24 2.38 -2.51
CA ILE A 82 8.11 3.84 -2.34
C ILE A 82 8.83 4.23 -1.06
N LYS A 83 10.11 4.50 -1.16
CA LYS A 83 11.02 4.78 -0.05
C LYS A 83 12.09 5.78 -0.45
N GLY A 84 12.95 6.16 0.50
CA GLY A 84 14.02 7.14 0.24
C GLY A 84 13.46 8.52 -0.12
N GLU A 85 14.18 9.25 -0.95
CA GLU A 85 13.76 10.60 -1.36
C GLU A 85 12.42 10.65 -2.08
N PRO A 86 12.13 9.73 -3.03
CA PRO A 86 10.78 9.70 -3.65
C PRO A 86 9.68 9.48 -2.62
N GLY A 87 9.88 8.58 -1.65
CA GLY A 87 8.93 8.35 -0.57
C GLY A 87 8.69 9.58 0.29
N GLU A 88 9.76 10.30 0.62
CA GLU A 88 9.68 11.56 1.36
C GLU A 88 8.90 12.63 0.59
N ARG A 89 9.13 12.75 -0.71
CA ARG A 89 8.39 13.70 -1.56
C ARG A 89 6.91 13.36 -1.63
N LEU A 90 6.56 12.08 -1.74
CA LEU A 90 5.16 11.65 -1.72
C LEU A 90 4.49 11.95 -0.38
N ALA A 91 5.12 11.58 0.72
CA ALA A 91 4.57 11.84 2.05
C ALA A 91 4.38 13.34 2.32
N LYS A 92 5.34 14.15 1.91
CA LYS A 92 5.25 15.61 1.98
C LYS A 92 4.09 16.15 1.16
N TYR A 93 3.95 15.71 -0.09
CA TYR A 93 2.85 16.11 -0.96
C TYR A 93 1.50 15.78 -0.34
N ILE A 94 1.34 14.56 0.16
CA ILE A 94 0.09 14.14 0.82
C ILE A 94 -0.21 14.99 2.03
N LEU A 95 0.79 15.20 2.91
CA LEU A 95 0.61 15.98 4.13
C LEU A 95 0.21 17.43 3.85
N GLU A 96 0.88 18.06 2.89
CA GLU A 96 0.64 19.47 2.54
C GLU A 96 -0.70 19.70 1.81
N ASN A 97 -1.20 18.69 1.12
CA ASN A 97 -2.41 18.80 0.30
C ASN A 97 -3.61 18.00 0.85
N SER A 98 -3.53 17.55 2.08
CA SER A 98 -4.58 16.77 2.73
C SER A 98 -5.18 17.52 3.90
N LYS A 99 -6.36 17.06 4.34
CA LYS A 99 -7.05 17.60 5.51
C LYS A 99 -7.29 16.50 6.53
N PRO A 100 -7.39 16.83 7.83
CA PRO A 100 -7.84 15.87 8.83
C PRO A 100 -9.23 15.32 8.50
N LYS A 101 -9.42 14.09 8.89
CA LYS A 101 -10.70 13.39 8.75
C LYS A 101 -11.71 13.88 9.77
#